data_af0d8caff40dd3be2fab2a7ba25103d2
#
_entry.id   af0d8caff40dd3be2fab2a7ba25103d2
#
_cell.length_a   1.000
_cell.length_b   1.000
_cell.length_c   1.000
_cell.angle_alpha   90.00
_cell.angle_beta   90.00
_cell.angle_gamma   90.00
#
_symmetry.space_group_name_H-M   'P 1'
#
loop_
_entity.id
_entity.type
_entity.pdbx_description
1 polymer ?
#
loop_
_entity_poly.entity_id
_entity_poly.type
_entity_poly.pdbx_seq_one_letter_code
_entity_poly.pdbx_strand_id
1 'polypeptide(L)' 'MSDFDTPLTRARRAYLDAIRDEMHAIAATVPNPPTRVQVDDLWAHARQHTDDGEQARKLVLSAIRLGWRPMGEQA' A
#
# COMPACT_ATOMS: atom_id res chain seq x y z
N MET A 1 2.85 -22.63 13.96
CA MET A 1 2.99 -23.19 13.19
C MET A 1 2.73 -23.05 11.74
N SER A 2 3.25 -23.90 11.03
CA SER A 2 3.34 -23.78 9.61
C SER A 2 2.03 -23.93 8.85
N ASP A 3 0.94 -24.17 9.56
CA ASP A 3 -0.33 -24.32 8.89
C ASP A 3 -0.74 -23.12 8.08
N PHE A 4 -0.25 -21.94 8.45
CA PHE A 4 -0.58 -20.72 7.74
C PHE A 4 0.41 -20.39 6.64
N ASP A 5 1.47 -21.17 6.51
CA ASP A 5 2.52 -20.88 5.55
C ASP A 5 2.43 -21.86 4.39
N THR A 6 1.32 -21.80 3.67
CA THR A 6 1.12 -22.63 2.49
C THR A 6 1.72 -21.94 1.28
N PRO A 7 1.97 -22.69 0.19
CA PRO A 7 2.43 -22.05 -1.05
C PRO A 7 1.49 -20.95 -1.54
N LEU A 8 0.18 -21.15 -1.37
CA LEU A 8 -0.79 -20.15 -1.78
C LEU A 8 -0.65 -18.89 -0.94
N THR A 9 -0.49 -19.06 0.38
CA THR A 9 -0.32 -17.92 1.28
C THR A 9 0.95 -17.14 0.96
N ARG A 10 2.03 -17.85 0.67
CA ARG A 10 3.29 -17.20 0.31
C ARG A 10 3.19 -16.47 -1.02
N ALA A 11 2.49 -17.05 -1.99
CA ALA A 11 2.30 -16.41 -3.28
C ALA A 11 1.49 -15.13 -3.13
N ARG A 12 0.45 -15.17 -2.30
CA ARG A 12 -0.36 -13.98 -2.05
C ARG A 12 0.47 -12.89 -1.37
N ARG A 13 1.28 -13.27 -0.39
CA ARG A 13 2.13 -12.31 0.31
C ARG A 13 3.12 -11.66 -0.64
N ALA A 14 3.76 -12.45 -1.50
CA ALA A 14 4.69 -11.93 -2.49
C ALA A 14 4.02 -10.99 -3.46
N TYR A 15 2.80 -11.32 -3.87
CA TYR A 15 2.01 -10.47 -4.76
C TYR A 15 1.71 -9.12 -4.11
N LEU A 16 1.28 -9.14 -2.85
CA LEU A 16 0.96 -7.91 -2.14
C LEU A 16 2.21 -7.07 -1.86
N ASP A 17 3.33 -7.72 -1.56
CA ASP A 17 4.59 -7.01 -1.36
C ASP A 17 5.04 -6.34 -2.65
N ALA A 18 4.86 -7.00 -3.79
CA ALA A 18 5.24 -6.42 -5.08
C ALA A 18 4.39 -5.17 -5.37
N ILE A 19 3.10 -5.22 -5.05
CA ILE A 19 2.23 -4.06 -5.22
C ILE A 19 2.71 -2.91 -4.33
N ARG A 20 3.06 -3.22 -3.09
CA ARG A 20 3.52 -2.19 -2.16
C ARG A 20 4.82 -1.55 -2.65
N ASP A 21 5.76 -2.36 -3.14
CA ASP A 21 7.01 -1.83 -3.68
C ASP A 21 6.75 -0.92 -4.87
N GLU A 22 5.82 -1.29 -5.73
CA GLU A 22 5.45 -0.46 -6.86
C GLU A 22 4.86 0.87 -6.41
N MET A 23 4.01 0.83 -5.39
CA MET A 23 3.43 2.06 -4.85
C MET A 23 4.49 3.00 -4.30
N HIS A 24 5.50 2.46 -3.60
CA HIS A 24 6.59 3.28 -3.10
C HIS A 24 7.37 3.93 -4.25
N ALA A 25 7.62 3.17 -5.31
CA ALA A 25 8.33 3.70 -6.46
C ALA A 25 7.54 4.82 -7.14
N ILE A 26 6.24 4.62 -7.33
CA ILE A 26 5.40 5.64 -7.96
C ILE A 26 5.28 6.87 -7.06
N ALA A 27 5.12 6.65 -5.76
CA ALA A 27 4.98 7.75 -4.82
C ALA A 27 6.20 8.67 -4.83
N ALA A 28 7.37 8.11 -5.09
CA ALA A 28 8.60 8.90 -5.11
C ALA A 28 8.68 9.84 -6.32
N THR A 29 7.83 9.65 -7.32
CA THR A 29 7.87 10.44 -8.55
C THR A 29 6.93 11.63 -8.55
N VAL A 30 6.00 11.71 -7.59
CA VAL A 30 5.05 12.82 -7.58
C VAL A 30 5.68 14.04 -6.92
N PRO A 31 5.20 15.26 -7.25
CA PRO A 31 5.64 16.44 -6.52
C PRO A 31 5.27 16.31 -5.06
N ASN A 32 6.18 16.70 -4.16
CA ASN A 32 5.89 16.64 -2.73
C ASN A 32 5.59 15.20 -2.30
N PRO A 33 6.51 14.27 -2.53
CA PRO A 33 6.19 12.85 -2.34
C PRO A 33 5.91 12.52 -0.88
N PRO A 34 5.00 11.58 -0.62
CA PRO A 34 4.77 11.10 0.74
C PRO A 34 5.98 10.31 1.22
N THR A 35 6.13 10.22 2.54
CA THR A 35 7.16 9.37 3.12
C THR A 35 6.76 7.91 2.94
N ARG A 36 7.73 7.02 3.13
CA ARG A 36 7.44 5.59 3.07
C ARG A 36 6.42 5.19 4.13
N VAL A 37 6.50 5.79 5.31
CA VAL A 37 5.53 5.52 6.38
C VAL A 37 4.14 5.95 5.95
N GLN A 38 4.02 7.11 5.30
CA GLN A 38 2.72 7.57 4.83
C GLN A 38 2.15 6.65 3.76
N VAL A 39 2.99 6.16 2.85
CA VAL A 39 2.52 5.21 1.84
C VAL A 39 2.03 3.92 2.50
N ASP A 40 2.79 3.42 3.47
CA ASP A 40 2.39 2.20 4.19
C ASP A 40 1.08 2.39 4.93
N ASP A 41 0.88 3.57 5.53
CA ASP A 41 -0.39 3.87 6.22
C ASP A 41 -1.56 3.92 5.24
N LEU A 42 -1.36 4.54 4.08
CA LEU A 42 -2.39 4.55 3.05
C LEU A 42 -2.73 3.14 2.59
N TRP A 43 -1.71 2.31 2.41
CA TRP A 43 -1.90 0.93 2.02
C TRP A 43 -2.70 0.16 3.08
N ALA A 44 -2.36 0.34 4.36
CA ALA A 44 -3.07 -0.32 5.45
C ALA A 44 -4.54 0.11 5.47
N HIS A 45 -4.81 1.40 5.28
CA HIS A 45 -6.19 1.88 5.22
C HIS A 45 -6.95 1.28 4.05
N ALA A 46 -6.34 1.25 2.87
CA ALA A 46 -6.99 0.70 1.70
C ALA A 46 -7.31 -0.79 1.90
N ARG A 47 -6.40 -1.51 2.55
CA ARG A 47 -6.61 -2.94 2.81
C ARG A 47 -7.74 -3.18 3.83
N GLN A 48 -8.07 -2.20 4.63
CA GLN A 48 -9.23 -2.31 5.52
C GLN A 48 -10.55 -2.17 4.77
N HIS A 49 -10.52 -1.54 3.61
CA HIS A 49 -11.74 -1.34 2.81
C HIS A 49 -11.94 -2.44 1.78
N THR A 50 -10.90 -3.12 1.38
CA THR A 50 -11.02 -4.15 0.37
C THR A 50 -9.91 -5.19 0.54
N ASP A 51 -10.24 -6.44 0.27
CA ASP A 51 -9.27 -7.52 0.25
C ASP A 51 -8.59 -7.65 -1.11
N ASP A 52 -9.10 -6.95 -2.11
CA ASP A 52 -8.55 -6.99 -3.46
C ASP A 52 -7.31 -6.09 -3.54
N GLY A 53 -6.15 -6.69 -3.78
CA GLY A 53 -4.90 -5.95 -3.85
C GLY A 53 -4.90 -4.89 -4.94
N GLU A 54 -5.51 -5.18 -6.10
CA GLU A 54 -5.56 -4.21 -7.18
C GLU A 54 -6.44 -3.01 -6.82
N GLN A 55 -7.56 -3.28 -6.17
CA GLN A 55 -8.44 -2.21 -5.73
C GLN A 55 -7.75 -1.34 -4.68
N ALA A 56 -7.08 -1.97 -3.73
CA ALA A 56 -6.34 -1.24 -2.71
C ALA A 56 -5.24 -0.37 -3.35
N ARG A 57 -4.54 -0.91 -4.34
CA ARG A 57 -3.51 -0.18 -5.06
C ARG A 57 -4.09 1.06 -5.73
N LYS A 58 -5.23 0.93 -6.38
CA LYS A 58 -5.87 2.07 -7.04
C LYS A 58 -6.26 3.14 -6.04
N LEU A 59 -6.78 2.73 -4.88
CA LEU A 59 -7.16 3.69 -3.85
C LEU A 59 -5.94 4.46 -3.34
N VAL A 60 -4.84 3.77 -3.08
CA VAL A 60 -3.63 4.41 -2.59
C VAL A 60 -3.07 5.38 -3.63
N LEU A 61 -2.97 4.95 -4.88
CA LEU A 61 -2.40 5.79 -5.92
C LEU A 61 -3.26 7.01 -6.19
N SER A 62 -4.58 6.88 -6.13
CA SER A 62 -5.48 8.02 -6.26
C SER A 62 -5.24 9.02 -5.14
N ALA A 63 -5.13 8.53 -3.90
CA ALA A 63 -4.91 9.40 -2.76
C ALA A 63 -3.57 10.15 -2.90
N ILE A 64 -2.53 9.45 -3.31
CA ILE A 64 -1.22 10.07 -3.48
C ILE A 64 -1.26 11.16 -4.54
N ARG A 65 -1.93 10.91 -5.66
CA ARG A 65 -2.03 11.88 -6.75
C ARG A 65 -2.83 13.11 -6.35
N LEU A 66 -3.81 12.93 -5.47
CA LEU A 66 -4.61 14.05 -4.96
C LEU A 66 -3.91 14.81 -3.84
N GLY A 67 -2.76 14.30 -3.39
CA GLY A 67 -2.02 14.97 -2.33
C GLY A 67 -2.51 14.66 -0.94
N TRP A 68 -3.39 13.67 -0.78
CA TRP A 68 -3.90 13.31 0.53
C TRP A 68 -2.82 12.62 1.35
N ARG A 69 -2.79 12.93 2.64
CA ARG A 69 -1.82 12.32 3.57
C ARG A 69 -2.55 11.88 4.83
N PRO A 70 -2.07 10.80 5.50
CA PRO A 70 -2.67 10.39 6.77
C PRO A 70 -2.52 11.50 7.79
N MET A 71 -3.58 11.72 8.55
CA MET A 71 -3.59 12.84 9.50
C MET A 71 -2.58 12.66 10.63
N GLY A 72 -2.36 11.43 11.04
CA GLY A 72 -1.41 11.17 12.11
C GLY A 72 0.01 11.59 11.78
N GLU A 73 0.35 11.69 10.51
CA GLU A 73 1.70 12.05 10.08
C GLU A 73 1.96 13.54 10.09
N GLN A 74 0.96 14.32 10.36
CA GLN A 74 1.11 15.77 10.35
C GLN A 74 1.59 16.33 11.67
N ALA A 75 1.59 15.50 12.67
CA ALA A 75 2.04 15.94 14.00
C ALA A 75 3.56 16.07 14.08
#